data_562e0782beced2ff42cdce5f9c28fab3
#
_entry.id   562e0782beced2ff42cdce5f9c28fab3
#
_cell.length_a   1.000
_cell.length_b   1.000
_cell.length_c   1.000
_cell.angle_alpha   90.00
_cell.angle_beta   90.00
_cell.angle_gamma   90.00
#
_symmetry.space_group_name_H-M   'P 1'
#
loop_
_entity.id
_entity.type
_entity.pdbx_description
1 polymer ?
#
loop_
_entity_poly.entity_id
_entity_poly.type
_entity_poly.pdbx_seq_one_letter_code
_entity_poly.pdbx_strand_id
1 'polypeptide(L)'
;QASSDVTFTFTDGGVTGAGDSTAGYEIDGTALTITSGGTYTVSGSCADGSIKVKKSTTGVTLVLDGLTLTSENTAAITCGKSSEVTILVSNGTENSLSDTEQNNDDNYPENENAENAVIKCKDGSTVTLCGDGELTITANGKNGIKSGATTDEDGEASLTIRDLTLNIDAPVNDAINAEQLLNVESGTLTIDAADDAIHCDLVLNIGADGTDGPTIDITNCCEGLEGAELNVCSGDITINASDDCLNAANSDLTDYDFTMTISGGTIDAYSSAGDGFDSNGDLTITGDTVIVWTANTADNEPLDADGTITVSGGTVLAAGGSSGMDMNLEAAQPCVIYGSTGFGGMPGSTQSSLIAADADFTIEDADGNAVYRGTARCGANFILFSSADVVADSAYTLKAGDSSTEGTAQSGTVSTGMGMGGGFPGGGQKPDGELPEGFDGQMPNGEKPELPDGEVPEMPSGERPTPPSGQGSPTDGNAPAGDSTSDTTPTA
;
A
#
# COMPACT_ATOMS: atom_id res chain seq x y z
N GLN A 1 34.05 10.90 21.57
CA GLN A 1 33.67 12.10 20.83
C GLN A 1 32.85 12.98 21.75
N ALA A 2 33.14 14.25 21.88
CA ALA A 2 32.33 15.18 22.66
C ALA A 2 31.01 15.38 21.89
N SER A 3 29.88 15.10 22.55
CA SER A 3 28.55 15.46 22.07
C SER A 3 28.52 16.99 21.91
N SER A 4 28.25 17.48 20.72
CA SER A 4 28.02 18.91 20.47
C SER A 4 26.51 19.14 20.46
N ASP A 5 25.99 19.74 21.52
CA ASP A 5 24.59 20.19 21.58
C ASP A 5 24.54 21.60 21.00
N VAL A 6 23.98 21.74 19.80
CA VAL A 6 23.84 23.03 19.11
C VAL A 6 22.38 23.25 18.75
N THR A 7 21.90 24.45 19.02
CA THR A 7 20.54 24.86 18.64
C THR A 7 20.62 25.79 17.42
N PHE A 8 19.75 25.55 16.44
CA PHE A 8 19.62 26.39 15.24
C PHE A 8 18.22 26.98 15.16
N THR A 9 18.19 28.22 14.72
CA THR A 9 16.92 28.90 14.39
C THR A 9 16.94 29.24 12.90
N PHE A 10 15.94 28.73 12.19
CA PHE A 10 15.69 29.01 10.79
C PHE A 10 14.83 30.24 10.62
N THR A 11 15.18 31.09 9.67
CA THR A 11 14.41 32.26 9.21
C THR A 11 14.65 32.45 7.72
N ASP A 12 13.80 33.20 7.02
CA ASP A 12 14.01 33.54 5.60
C ASP A 12 15.32 34.33 5.36
N GLY A 13 15.89 34.94 6.40
CA GLY A 13 17.14 35.68 6.34
C GLY A 13 18.38 34.79 6.55
N GLY A 14 18.22 33.52 6.90
CA GLY A 14 19.28 32.56 7.13
C GLY A 14 19.14 31.79 8.44
N VAL A 15 20.05 30.82 8.62
CA VAL A 15 20.16 29.99 9.82
C VAL A 15 21.14 30.62 10.82
N THR A 16 20.74 30.68 12.08
CA THR A 16 21.60 31.10 13.17
C THR A 16 21.81 29.98 14.17
N GLY A 17 23.07 29.67 14.51
CA GLY A 17 23.45 28.65 15.48
C GLY A 17 23.83 29.25 16.83
N ALA A 18 23.41 28.60 17.91
CA ALA A 18 23.80 28.92 19.28
C ALA A 18 24.26 27.64 19.99
N GLY A 19 25.46 27.65 20.58
CA GLY A 19 26.03 26.50 21.30
C GLY A 19 27.54 26.67 21.50
N ASP A 20 28.11 25.77 22.30
CA ASP A 20 29.53 25.84 22.71
C ASP A 20 30.49 25.32 21.63
N SER A 21 29.98 24.74 20.54
CA SER A 21 30.82 24.17 19.47
C SER A 21 30.56 24.86 18.14
N THR A 22 31.62 25.28 17.46
CA THR A 22 31.61 25.74 16.06
C THR A 22 32.06 24.62 15.09
N ALA A 23 32.28 23.41 15.60
CA ALA A 23 32.69 22.24 14.82
C ALA A 23 31.53 21.29 14.64
N GLY A 24 31.45 20.64 13.49
CA GLY A 24 30.47 19.60 13.19
C GLY A 24 29.28 20.06 12.37
N TYR A 25 29.25 21.30 11.93
CA TYR A 25 28.26 21.82 10.99
C TYR A 25 28.82 22.99 10.13
N GLU A 26 28.11 23.25 9.06
CA GLU A 26 28.34 24.38 8.15
C GLU A 26 27.00 25.07 7.87
N ILE A 27 27.01 26.40 7.77
CA ILE A 27 25.82 27.20 7.42
C ILE A 27 26.13 27.97 6.16
N ASP A 28 25.27 27.89 5.16
CA ASP A 28 25.31 28.70 3.94
C ASP A 28 23.90 29.28 3.69
N GLY A 29 23.70 30.53 4.09
CA GLY A 29 22.39 31.17 4.00
C GLY A 29 21.32 30.44 4.83
N THR A 30 20.34 29.84 4.16
CA THR A 30 19.24 29.05 4.73
C THR A 30 19.51 27.55 4.73
N ALA A 31 20.71 27.12 4.29
CA ALA A 31 21.10 25.71 4.30
C ALA A 31 22.00 25.38 5.51
N LEU A 32 21.67 24.31 6.21
CA LEU A 32 22.43 23.74 7.32
C LEU A 32 23.02 22.39 6.89
N THR A 33 24.34 22.22 6.95
CA THR A 33 25.00 20.94 6.73
C THR A 33 25.62 20.42 8.02
N ILE A 34 25.20 19.24 8.48
CA ILE A 34 25.75 18.53 9.63
C ILE A 34 26.88 17.62 9.14
N THR A 35 28.05 17.73 9.77
CA THR A 35 29.29 17.07 9.32
C THR A 35 29.92 16.15 10.37
N SER A 36 29.35 16.06 11.57
CA SER A 36 29.79 15.11 12.62
C SER A 36 28.63 14.67 13.49
N GLY A 37 28.81 13.56 14.22
CA GLY A 37 27.85 13.10 15.24
C GLY A 37 27.64 14.12 16.35
N GLY A 38 26.44 14.17 16.89
CA GLY A 38 26.01 15.09 17.97
C GLY A 38 24.51 15.31 17.96
N THR A 39 24.03 16.14 18.89
CA THR A 39 22.62 16.54 18.96
C THR A 39 22.47 17.97 18.41
N TYR A 40 21.57 18.10 17.43
CA TYR A 40 21.33 19.33 16.69
C TYR A 40 19.84 19.67 16.77
N THR A 41 19.48 20.65 17.60
CA THR A 41 18.08 21.09 17.74
C THR A 41 17.79 22.19 16.72
N VAL A 42 16.72 22.02 15.96
CA VAL A 42 16.30 22.95 14.89
C VAL A 42 14.89 23.45 15.15
N SER A 43 14.68 24.74 14.97
CA SER A 43 13.41 25.42 15.19
C SER A 43 13.24 26.62 14.28
N GLY A 44 12.06 27.25 14.29
CA GLY A 44 11.77 28.47 13.55
C GLY A 44 11.06 28.21 12.23
N SER A 45 11.08 29.18 11.33
CA SER A 45 10.35 29.11 10.06
C SER A 45 11.17 29.66 8.91
N CYS A 46 11.24 28.92 7.81
CA CYS A 46 11.94 29.33 6.60
C CYS A 46 11.18 28.85 5.36
N ALA A 47 10.91 29.77 4.44
CA ALA A 47 10.17 29.49 3.21
C ALA A 47 11.01 28.82 2.11
N ASP A 48 12.36 28.90 2.21
CA ASP A 48 13.26 28.16 1.34
C ASP A 48 14.56 27.86 2.10
N GLY A 49 14.66 26.63 2.63
CA GLY A 49 15.81 26.20 3.39
C GLY A 49 15.97 24.68 3.37
N SER A 50 17.12 24.20 3.83
CA SER A 50 17.38 22.76 3.85
C SER A 50 18.32 22.34 4.98
N ILE A 51 18.21 21.08 5.39
CA ILE A 51 19.10 20.42 6.36
C ILE A 51 19.72 19.20 5.69
N LYS A 52 21.03 19.11 5.71
CA LYS A 52 21.74 17.97 5.14
C LYS A 52 22.70 17.35 6.16
N VAL A 53 22.56 16.05 6.38
CA VAL A 53 23.59 15.25 7.05
C VAL A 53 24.56 14.72 6.01
N LYS A 54 25.86 14.99 6.19
CA LYS A 54 26.89 14.62 5.22
C LYS A 54 27.07 13.12 5.14
N LYS A 55 27.44 12.60 3.96
CA LYS A 55 27.79 11.19 3.72
C LYS A 55 28.69 10.64 4.83
N SER A 56 28.43 9.43 5.29
CA SER A 56 29.19 8.68 6.30
C SER A 56 29.28 9.37 7.68
N THR A 57 28.33 10.26 7.99
CA THR A 57 28.24 10.86 9.32
C THR A 57 27.33 10.00 10.18
N THR A 58 27.84 9.50 11.30
CA THR A 58 27.10 8.60 12.21
C THR A 58 26.86 9.23 13.57
N GLY A 59 25.85 8.74 14.31
CA GLY A 59 25.49 9.21 15.64
C GLY A 59 24.94 10.64 15.65
N VAL A 60 24.19 11.01 14.61
CA VAL A 60 23.50 12.30 14.52
C VAL A 60 22.10 12.16 15.13
N THR A 61 21.75 13.06 16.05
CA THR A 61 20.37 13.28 16.50
C THR A 61 19.94 14.67 16.06
N LEU A 62 19.02 14.73 15.09
CA LEU A 62 18.40 15.96 14.61
C LEU A 62 17.05 16.12 15.35
N VAL A 63 16.97 17.12 16.22
CA VAL A 63 15.79 17.37 17.04
C VAL A 63 14.94 18.45 16.38
N LEU A 64 13.72 18.13 15.96
CA LEU A 64 12.75 19.08 15.44
C LEU A 64 11.96 19.66 16.61
N ASP A 65 12.09 20.96 16.84
CA ASP A 65 11.54 21.66 18.00
C ASP A 65 10.74 22.90 17.59
N GLY A 66 9.62 22.68 16.92
CA GLY A 66 8.79 23.74 16.34
C GLY A 66 9.40 24.31 15.05
N LEU A 67 9.76 23.44 14.13
CA LEU A 67 10.30 23.79 12.82
C LEU A 67 9.21 23.81 11.75
N THR A 68 9.14 24.92 10.99
CA THR A 68 8.38 25.00 9.74
C THR A 68 9.37 25.26 8.61
N LEU A 69 9.62 24.28 7.75
CA LEU A 69 10.64 24.35 6.71
C LEU A 69 10.07 23.93 5.36
N THR A 70 10.10 24.83 4.41
CA THR A 70 9.88 24.49 2.99
C THR A 70 11.22 24.49 2.27
N SER A 71 11.41 23.61 1.30
CA SER A 71 12.56 23.60 0.41
C SER A 71 12.11 23.72 -1.03
N GLU A 72 12.60 24.72 -1.74
CA GLU A 72 12.13 25.03 -3.11
C GLU A 72 12.64 24.01 -4.13
N ASN A 73 13.91 23.63 -4.07
CA ASN A 73 14.58 22.90 -5.15
C ASN A 73 15.18 21.55 -4.73
N THR A 74 15.03 21.15 -3.47
CA THR A 74 15.65 19.93 -2.92
C THR A 74 14.84 19.42 -1.74
N ALA A 75 15.26 18.35 -1.09
CA ALA A 75 14.62 17.87 0.13
C ALA A 75 14.77 18.88 1.29
N ALA A 76 13.74 19.00 2.12
CA ALA A 76 13.84 19.76 3.37
C ALA A 76 14.88 19.13 4.33
N ILE A 77 14.93 17.78 4.36
CA ILE A 77 15.97 17.05 5.11
C ILE A 77 16.58 15.98 4.19
N THR A 78 17.93 15.98 4.09
CA THR A 78 18.68 14.93 3.39
C THR A 78 19.61 14.21 4.36
N CYS A 79 19.42 12.90 4.55
CA CYS A 79 20.35 12.00 5.23
C CYS A 79 21.31 11.42 4.16
N GLY A 80 22.59 11.77 4.23
CA GLY A 80 23.58 11.39 3.21
C GLY A 80 23.87 9.90 3.20
N LYS A 81 24.44 9.39 2.11
CA LYS A 81 24.80 7.97 1.97
C LYS A 81 25.61 7.46 3.16
N SER A 82 25.32 6.26 3.62
CA SER A 82 26.01 5.62 4.75
C SER A 82 25.98 6.45 6.04
N SER A 83 24.99 7.30 6.23
CA SER A 83 24.80 8.06 7.48
C SER A 83 23.92 7.31 8.47
N GLU A 84 24.11 7.60 9.77
CA GLU A 84 23.25 7.11 10.85
C GLU A 84 22.61 8.33 11.53
N VAL A 85 21.29 8.44 11.39
CA VAL A 85 20.54 9.64 11.79
C VAL A 85 19.28 9.27 12.57
N THR A 86 19.11 9.89 13.73
CA THR A 86 17.84 9.92 14.41
C THR A 86 17.20 11.30 14.20
N ILE A 87 16.02 11.34 13.57
CA ILE A 87 15.17 12.53 13.48
C ILE A 87 14.17 12.43 14.63
N LEU A 88 14.36 13.27 15.66
CA LEU A 88 13.55 13.26 16.87
C LEU A 88 12.58 14.43 16.88
N VAL A 89 11.29 14.15 16.88
CA VAL A 89 10.23 15.16 16.97
C VAL A 89 9.96 15.45 18.46
N SER A 90 10.25 16.67 18.91
CA SER A 90 10.15 17.03 20.34
C SER A 90 8.73 16.91 20.86
N ASN A 91 8.59 16.40 22.06
CA ASN A 91 7.30 16.25 22.74
C ASN A 91 6.52 17.59 22.83
N GLY A 92 5.26 17.55 22.39
CA GLY A 92 4.35 18.69 22.45
C GLY A 92 4.67 19.81 21.46
N THR A 93 5.51 19.55 20.46
CA THR A 93 5.77 20.48 19.36
C THR A 93 5.06 20.02 18.08
N GLU A 94 4.67 21.00 17.28
CA GLU A 94 4.17 20.83 15.92
C GLU A 94 5.29 21.23 14.95
N ASN A 95 5.60 20.35 13.99
CA ASN A 95 6.62 20.58 12.99
C ASN A 95 6.02 20.37 11.60
N SER A 96 6.47 21.15 10.63
CA SER A 96 6.00 21.05 9.25
C SER A 96 7.18 21.10 8.29
N LEU A 97 7.26 20.09 7.42
CA LEU A 97 8.23 20.01 6.35
C LEU A 97 7.49 19.94 5.02
N SER A 98 7.96 20.70 4.04
CA SER A 98 7.39 20.65 2.69
C SER A 98 8.46 20.90 1.64
N ASP A 99 8.14 20.52 0.41
CA ASP A 99 8.88 20.91 -0.77
C ASP A 99 7.97 21.60 -1.80
N THR A 100 8.51 21.87 -2.98
CA THR A 100 7.75 22.37 -4.12
C THR A 100 7.85 21.42 -5.30
N GLU A 101 7.07 21.67 -6.34
CA GLU A 101 7.10 20.90 -7.59
C GLU A 101 8.49 20.85 -8.24
N GLN A 102 9.39 21.77 -7.91
CA GLN A 102 10.76 21.80 -8.42
C GLN A 102 11.64 20.67 -7.87
N ASN A 103 11.28 20.06 -6.74
CA ASN A 103 12.00 18.93 -6.15
C ASN A 103 11.57 17.59 -6.81
N ASN A 104 11.58 17.56 -8.15
CA ASN A 104 11.19 16.42 -8.97
C ASN A 104 12.01 16.43 -10.26
N ASP A 105 12.98 15.53 -10.39
CA ASP A 105 13.88 15.46 -11.55
C ASP A 105 13.22 14.85 -12.79
N ASP A 106 12.11 14.12 -12.65
CA ASP A 106 11.34 13.64 -13.79
C ASP A 106 10.65 14.81 -14.51
N ASN A 107 10.09 15.75 -13.76
CA ASN A 107 9.39 16.92 -14.28
C ASN A 107 10.31 18.11 -14.54
N TYR A 108 11.40 18.24 -13.78
CA TYR A 108 12.39 19.31 -13.82
C TYR A 108 13.80 18.76 -13.95
N PRO A 109 14.16 18.11 -15.06
CA PRO A 109 15.46 17.45 -15.23
C PRO A 109 16.65 18.41 -15.24
N GLU A 110 16.42 19.71 -15.37
CA GLU A 110 17.46 20.75 -15.20
C GLU A 110 17.77 21.06 -13.73
N ASN A 111 16.96 20.61 -12.78
CA ASN A 111 17.22 20.76 -11.37
C ASN A 111 18.13 19.66 -10.85
N GLU A 112 19.45 19.87 -10.94
CA GLU A 112 20.47 18.90 -10.45
C GLU A 112 20.44 18.70 -8.91
N ASN A 113 19.65 19.47 -8.17
CA ASN A 113 19.53 19.38 -6.72
C ASN A 113 18.27 18.63 -6.26
N ALA A 114 17.39 18.25 -7.17
CA ALA A 114 16.18 17.51 -6.83
C ALA A 114 16.53 16.19 -6.13
N GLU A 115 15.84 15.92 -5.05
CA GLU A 115 15.98 14.70 -4.23
C GLU A 115 14.73 13.84 -4.27
N ASN A 116 13.66 14.29 -4.95
CA ASN A 116 12.41 13.58 -5.16
C ASN A 116 11.66 13.19 -3.87
N ALA A 117 11.92 13.85 -2.77
CA ALA A 117 11.24 13.64 -1.50
C ALA A 117 11.44 14.82 -0.55
N VAL A 118 10.51 15.04 0.37
CA VAL A 118 10.64 16.05 1.44
C VAL A 118 11.70 15.63 2.46
N ILE A 119 11.72 14.34 2.82
CA ILE A 119 12.82 13.72 3.59
C ILE A 119 13.47 12.66 2.71
N LYS A 120 14.75 12.89 2.34
CA LYS A 120 15.55 11.95 1.54
C LYS A 120 16.59 11.24 2.40
N CYS A 121 16.45 9.95 2.55
CA CYS A 121 17.44 9.05 3.13
C CYS A 121 18.17 8.35 1.98
N LYS A 122 19.48 8.60 1.81
CA LYS A 122 20.23 8.04 0.68
C LYS A 122 20.73 6.62 0.96
N ASP A 123 21.19 5.94 -0.09
CA ASP A 123 21.67 4.55 -0.01
C ASP A 123 22.61 4.30 1.17
N GLY A 124 22.47 3.14 1.81
CA GLY A 124 23.25 2.74 2.97
C GLY A 124 23.00 3.57 4.23
N SER A 125 22.04 4.51 4.23
CA SER A 125 21.72 5.25 5.45
C SER A 125 20.77 4.48 6.34
N THR A 126 21.01 4.57 7.65
CA THR A 126 20.11 4.04 8.69
C THR A 126 19.44 5.21 9.37
N VAL A 127 18.14 5.35 9.18
CA VAL A 127 17.39 6.50 9.68
C VAL A 127 16.26 6.06 10.61
N THR A 128 16.17 6.69 11.78
CA THR A 128 15.04 6.52 12.69
C THR A 128 14.30 7.85 12.80
N LEU A 129 13.02 7.86 12.46
CA LEU A 129 12.10 8.98 12.69
C LEU A 129 11.24 8.65 13.91
N CYS A 130 11.36 9.43 14.98
CA CYS A 130 10.71 9.10 16.25
C CYS A 130 10.43 10.33 17.10
N GLY A 131 9.75 10.13 18.23
CA GLY A 131 9.50 11.15 19.26
C GLY A 131 8.02 11.24 19.61
N ASP A 132 7.67 12.09 20.58
CA ASP A 132 6.28 12.24 21.06
C ASP A 132 5.60 13.53 20.54
N GLY A 133 6.16 14.14 19.48
CA GLY A 133 5.60 15.34 18.86
C GLY A 133 4.83 15.04 17.58
N GLU A 134 4.41 16.10 16.89
CA GLU A 134 3.70 16.03 15.62
C GLU A 134 4.57 16.53 14.48
N LEU A 135 4.59 15.75 13.38
CA LEU A 135 5.24 16.11 12.12
C LEU A 135 4.24 16.01 10.98
N THR A 136 4.05 17.13 10.28
CA THR A 136 3.29 17.18 9.03
C THR A 136 4.26 17.30 7.85
N ILE A 137 4.09 16.46 6.85
CA ILE A 137 4.83 16.47 5.59
C ILE A 137 3.87 16.76 4.45
N THR A 138 4.22 17.74 3.59
CA THR A 138 3.49 18.02 2.36
C THR A 138 4.44 17.90 1.17
N ALA A 139 4.26 16.86 0.36
CA ALA A 139 5.14 16.48 -0.74
C ALA A 139 4.60 16.98 -2.08
N ASN A 140 4.90 18.22 -2.43
CA ASN A 140 4.47 18.79 -3.71
C ASN A 140 5.37 18.41 -4.88
N GLY A 141 6.59 17.95 -4.61
CA GLY A 141 7.54 17.50 -5.62
C GLY A 141 7.24 16.07 -6.08
N LYS A 142 7.47 15.11 -5.22
CA LYS A 142 7.26 13.69 -5.52
C LYS A 142 6.84 12.92 -4.26
N ASN A 143 7.78 12.36 -3.49
CA ASN A 143 7.48 11.54 -2.31
C ASN A 143 7.53 12.33 -1.00
N GLY A 144 6.79 11.87 0.02
CA GLY A 144 6.91 12.40 1.37
C GLY A 144 8.26 12.04 2.00
N ILE A 145 8.52 10.75 2.16
CA ILE A 145 9.79 10.22 2.67
C ILE A 145 10.31 9.19 1.67
N LYS A 146 11.56 9.31 1.24
CA LYS A 146 12.22 8.30 0.41
C LYS A 146 13.47 7.75 1.08
N SER A 147 13.54 6.43 1.29
CA SER A 147 14.71 5.70 1.76
C SER A 147 15.39 4.94 0.62
N GLY A 148 16.71 4.91 0.60
CA GLY A 148 17.48 4.28 -0.46
C GLY A 148 17.83 2.83 -0.21
N ALA A 149 18.61 2.25 -1.13
CA ALA A 149 18.97 0.84 -1.17
C ALA A 149 20.14 0.49 -0.26
N THR A 150 20.22 -0.79 0.11
CA THR A 150 21.43 -1.42 0.61
C THR A 150 22.40 -1.66 -0.55
N THR A 151 23.65 -1.25 -0.41
CA THR A 151 24.68 -1.46 -1.43
C THR A 151 25.98 -1.95 -0.81
N ASP A 152 26.78 -2.69 -1.59
CA ASP A 152 28.12 -3.13 -1.16
C ASP A 152 29.08 -1.94 -0.87
N GLU A 153 28.86 -0.80 -1.54
CA GLU A 153 29.68 0.39 -1.39
C GLU A 153 29.26 1.25 -0.20
N ASP A 154 27.97 1.44 -0.02
CA ASP A 154 27.41 2.40 0.95
C ASP A 154 26.91 1.72 2.25
N GLY A 155 26.66 0.41 2.25
CA GLY A 155 26.21 -0.38 3.40
C GLY A 155 24.71 -0.62 3.46
N GLU A 156 24.23 -1.12 4.61
CA GLU A 156 22.82 -1.46 4.84
C GLU A 156 21.98 -0.19 4.99
N ALA A 157 20.83 -0.15 4.28
CA ALA A 157 19.84 0.92 4.38
C ALA A 157 18.62 0.46 5.18
N SER A 158 18.08 1.36 6.01
CA SER A 158 16.80 1.14 6.68
C SER A 158 16.14 2.44 7.11
N LEU A 159 14.80 2.44 7.13
CA LEU A 159 13.98 3.47 7.73
C LEU A 159 13.13 2.84 8.84
N THR A 160 13.17 3.44 10.04
CA THR A 160 12.31 3.05 11.16
C THR A 160 11.49 4.24 11.62
N ILE A 161 10.17 4.06 11.75
CA ILE A 161 9.22 5.09 12.20
C ILE A 161 8.56 4.60 13.49
N ARG A 162 8.58 5.43 14.54
CA ARG A 162 7.97 5.06 15.82
C ARG A 162 7.65 6.25 16.72
N ASP A 163 6.66 6.05 17.55
CA ASP A 163 6.26 6.89 18.70
C ASP A 163 5.61 8.25 18.37
N LEU A 164 5.77 8.81 17.16
CA LEU A 164 5.28 10.16 16.82
C LEU A 164 3.87 10.16 16.21
N THR A 165 3.30 11.36 16.11
CA THR A 165 2.16 11.64 15.20
C THR A 165 2.71 12.14 13.87
N LEU A 166 2.47 11.40 12.79
CA LEU A 166 2.96 11.68 11.46
C LEU A 166 1.79 11.84 10.48
N ASN A 167 1.67 13.04 9.90
CA ASN A 167 0.67 13.33 8.87
C ASN A 167 1.40 13.56 7.55
N ILE A 168 1.03 12.83 6.49
CA ILE A 168 1.64 12.97 5.16
C ILE A 168 0.55 13.22 4.13
N ASP A 169 0.72 14.31 3.38
CA ASP A 169 -0.04 14.67 2.18
C ASP A 169 0.93 14.62 1.00
N ALA A 170 0.75 13.63 0.12
CA ALA A 170 1.61 13.37 -1.04
C ALA A 170 0.77 13.38 -2.34
N PRO A 171 0.37 14.56 -2.83
CA PRO A 171 -0.57 14.67 -3.96
C PRO A 171 0.05 14.32 -5.32
N VAL A 172 1.31 13.88 -5.37
CA VAL A 172 2.03 13.61 -6.63
C VAL A 172 2.44 12.15 -6.77
N ASN A 173 2.88 11.51 -5.68
CA ASN A 173 3.40 10.13 -5.66
C ASN A 173 3.19 9.50 -4.28
N ASP A 174 4.14 8.67 -3.83
CA ASP A 174 4.05 7.92 -2.58
C ASP A 174 4.21 8.80 -1.35
N ALA A 175 3.49 8.47 -0.28
CA ALA A 175 3.75 9.12 0.99
C ALA A 175 5.07 8.64 1.61
N ILE A 176 5.32 7.34 1.62
CA ILE A 176 6.58 6.73 2.07
C ILE A 176 7.04 5.72 1.03
N ASN A 177 8.24 5.90 0.50
CA ASN A 177 8.87 5.01 -0.47
C ASN A 177 10.24 4.55 0.06
N ALA A 178 10.42 3.26 0.28
CA ALA A 178 11.69 2.69 0.74
C ALA A 178 12.17 1.59 -0.22
N GLU A 179 13.48 1.51 -0.44
CA GLU A 179 14.03 0.53 -1.37
C GLU A 179 14.52 -0.75 -0.67
N GLN A 180 14.69 -0.77 0.67
CA GLN A 180 15.31 -1.92 1.31
C GLN A 180 14.53 -2.47 2.51
N LEU A 181 14.46 -1.72 3.59
CA LEU A 181 13.83 -2.12 4.85
C LEU A 181 13.09 -0.94 5.46
N LEU A 182 11.80 -1.14 5.65
CA LEU A 182 10.95 -0.18 6.33
C LEU A 182 10.27 -0.84 7.54
N ASN A 183 10.47 -0.25 8.72
CA ASN A 183 9.78 -0.66 9.93
C ASN A 183 8.90 0.49 10.43
N VAL A 184 7.59 0.26 10.54
CA VAL A 184 6.65 1.15 11.20
C VAL A 184 6.26 0.50 12.53
N GLU A 185 7.03 0.80 13.59
CA GLU A 185 6.94 0.06 14.86
C GLU A 185 5.78 0.54 15.73
N SER A 186 5.49 1.84 15.75
CA SER A 186 4.46 2.47 16.59
C SER A 186 4.17 3.90 16.15
N GLY A 187 3.27 4.59 16.84
CA GLY A 187 2.86 5.96 16.56
C GLY A 187 1.50 6.04 15.88
N THR A 188 1.14 7.25 15.45
CA THR A 188 -0.12 7.50 14.73
C THR A 188 0.22 8.12 13.37
N LEU A 189 -0.15 7.45 12.30
CA LEU A 189 0.09 7.88 10.92
C LEU A 189 -1.24 8.18 10.24
N THR A 190 -1.35 9.36 9.63
CA THR A 190 -2.47 9.72 8.75
C THR A 190 -1.90 10.04 7.37
N ILE A 191 -2.36 9.34 6.35
CA ILE A 191 -1.78 9.38 5.01
C ILE A 191 -2.85 9.66 3.96
N ASP A 192 -2.55 10.59 3.06
CA ASP A 192 -3.25 10.84 1.81
C ASP A 192 -2.19 10.88 0.70
N ALA A 193 -2.22 9.93 -0.23
CA ALA A 193 -1.24 9.80 -1.31
C ALA A 193 -1.93 9.68 -2.67
N ALA A 194 -1.27 10.16 -3.70
CA ALA A 194 -1.75 10.02 -5.08
C ALA A 194 -1.39 8.66 -5.69
N ASP A 195 -0.30 8.09 -5.23
CA ASP A 195 0.17 6.74 -5.53
C ASP A 195 0.17 5.92 -4.24
N ASP A 196 1.22 5.24 -3.86
CA ASP A 196 1.20 4.34 -2.72
C ASP A 196 1.31 5.07 -1.39
N ALA A 197 0.57 4.57 -0.40
CA ALA A 197 0.67 5.15 0.94
C ALA A 197 1.99 4.75 1.62
N ILE A 198 2.32 3.46 1.63
CA ILE A 198 3.58 2.94 2.18
C ILE A 198 4.11 1.85 1.26
N HIS A 199 5.13 2.19 0.49
CA HIS A 199 5.82 1.30 -0.44
C HIS A 199 7.21 0.93 0.09
N CYS A 200 7.58 -0.35 -0.01
CA CYS A 200 8.94 -0.81 0.23
C CYS A 200 9.32 -1.88 -0.80
N ASP A 201 10.34 -1.64 -1.62
CA ASP A 201 10.74 -2.59 -2.67
C ASP A 201 11.05 -4.01 -2.12
N LEU A 202 11.49 -4.12 -0.86
CA LEU A 202 11.90 -5.42 -0.32
C LEU A 202 11.13 -5.84 0.93
N VAL A 203 11.40 -5.25 2.11
CA VAL A 203 10.81 -5.72 3.38
C VAL A 203 10.06 -4.60 4.08
N LEU A 204 8.75 -4.77 4.23
CA LEU A 204 7.88 -3.89 5.02
C LEU A 204 7.39 -4.61 6.28
N ASN A 205 7.69 -4.05 7.45
CA ASN A 205 7.22 -4.53 8.73
C ASN A 205 6.33 -3.48 9.42
N ILE A 206 5.12 -3.88 9.78
CA ILE A 206 4.15 -3.06 10.53
C ILE A 206 3.96 -3.65 11.92
N GLY A 207 4.28 -2.87 12.95
CA GLY A 207 4.22 -3.30 14.34
C GLY A 207 5.29 -4.32 14.69
N ALA A 208 5.14 -4.94 15.86
CA ALA A 208 5.98 -6.02 16.34
C ALA A 208 5.18 -6.93 17.27
N ASP A 209 5.58 -8.20 17.35
CA ASP A 209 4.94 -9.19 18.20
C ASP A 209 4.84 -8.75 19.66
N GLY A 210 3.63 -8.80 20.22
CA GLY A 210 3.37 -8.48 21.63
C GLY A 210 3.38 -6.99 21.97
N THR A 211 3.32 -6.11 20.96
CA THR A 211 3.10 -4.68 21.11
C THR A 211 1.70 -4.29 20.63
N ASP A 212 1.23 -3.09 20.97
CA ASP A 212 -0.01 -2.55 20.43
C ASP A 212 0.16 -2.13 18.96
N GLY A 213 1.40 -1.86 18.51
CA GLY A 213 1.73 -1.43 17.16
C GLY A 213 1.31 0.00 16.83
N PRO A 214 1.39 0.41 15.55
CA PRO A 214 0.96 1.72 15.10
C PRO A 214 -0.55 1.81 14.92
N THR A 215 -1.07 3.04 14.96
CA THR A 215 -2.38 3.38 14.36
C THR A 215 -2.12 4.01 13.00
N ILE A 216 -2.64 3.42 11.93
CA ILE A 216 -2.44 3.88 10.56
C ILE A 216 -3.81 4.14 9.93
N ASP A 217 -4.04 5.36 9.48
CA ASP A 217 -5.24 5.77 8.73
C ASP A 217 -4.84 6.25 7.35
N ILE A 218 -5.02 5.40 6.35
CA ILE A 218 -4.80 5.71 4.93
C ILE A 218 -6.14 6.14 4.34
N THR A 219 -6.29 7.44 4.19
CA THR A 219 -7.56 8.05 3.79
C THR A 219 -7.80 7.95 2.28
N ASN A 220 -6.71 7.91 1.50
CA ASN A 220 -6.71 7.73 0.05
C ASN A 220 -5.31 7.29 -0.42
N CYS A 221 -5.25 6.38 -1.39
CA CYS A 221 -4.03 5.95 -2.06
C CYS A 221 -4.34 5.19 -3.35
N CYS A 222 -3.33 4.87 -4.15
CA CYS A 222 -3.40 3.82 -5.15
C CYS A 222 -3.31 2.48 -4.41
N GLU A 223 -2.14 2.10 -3.94
CA GLU A 223 -1.94 0.94 -3.10
C GLU A 223 -1.67 1.34 -1.63
N GLY A 224 -2.19 0.52 -0.71
CA GLY A 224 -2.11 0.86 0.72
C GLY A 224 -0.76 0.55 1.33
N LEU A 225 -0.43 -0.73 1.45
CA LEU A 225 0.84 -1.25 1.97
C LEU A 225 1.44 -2.18 0.93
N GLU A 226 2.63 -1.85 0.43
CA GLU A 226 3.32 -2.67 -0.57
C GLU A 226 4.71 -3.09 -0.08
N GLY A 227 5.09 -4.35 -0.39
CA GLY A 227 6.43 -4.85 -0.14
C GLY A 227 6.62 -6.28 -0.64
N ALA A 228 7.81 -6.64 -1.15
CA ALA A 228 8.07 -8.02 -1.58
C ALA A 228 7.92 -9.04 -0.42
N GLU A 229 8.30 -8.65 0.79
CA GLU A 229 7.96 -9.32 2.05
C GLU A 229 7.17 -8.35 2.92
N LEU A 230 5.85 -8.53 3.02
CA LEU A 230 4.95 -7.69 3.80
C LEU A 230 4.53 -8.40 5.09
N ASN A 231 4.89 -7.83 6.24
CA ASN A 231 4.60 -8.38 7.55
C ASN A 231 3.78 -7.41 8.40
N VAL A 232 2.56 -7.78 8.78
CA VAL A 232 1.75 -7.07 9.76
C VAL A 232 1.69 -7.88 11.06
N CYS A 233 2.40 -7.40 12.09
CA CYS A 233 2.51 -8.09 13.37
C CYS A 233 1.57 -7.53 14.44
N SER A 234 1.23 -6.24 14.36
CA SER A 234 0.32 -5.55 15.28
C SER A 234 -0.08 -4.18 14.71
N GLY A 235 -1.06 -3.53 15.29
CA GLY A 235 -1.52 -2.19 14.93
C GLY A 235 -3.02 -2.12 14.69
N ASP A 236 -3.52 -0.88 14.53
CA ASP A 236 -4.90 -0.58 14.13
C ASP A 236 -4.84 0.17 12.80
N ILE A 237 -5.21 -0.51 11.72
CA ILE A 237 -4.92 -0.10 10.35
C ILE A 237 -6.22 0.05 9.58
N THR A 238 -6.48 1.25 9.08
CA THR A 238 -7.61 1.54 8.18
C THR A 238 -7.07 1.95 6.82
N ILE A 239 -7.59 1.34 5.75
CA ILE A 239 -7.13 1.59 4.38
C ILE A 239 -8.31 1.86 3.46
N ASN A 240 -8.21 2.95 2.66
CA ASN A 240 -9.07 3.20 1.51
C ASN A 240 -8.18 3.35 0.27
N ALA A 241 -8.13 2.29 -0.53
CA ALA A 241 -7.32 2.24 -1.74
C ALA A 241 -8.18 2.33 -3.01
N SER A 242 -7.56 2.81 -4.09
CA SER A 242 -8.17 2.77 -5.42
C SER A 242 -7.72 1.55 -6.22
N ASP A 243 -6.62 0.94 -5.84
CA ASP A 243 -6.12 -0.36 -6.29
C ASP A 243 -5.98 -1.29 -5.08
N ASP A 244 -4.90 -2.02 -4.87
CA ASP A 244 -4.78 -3.01 -3.81
C ASP A 244 -4.61 -2.39 -2.42
N CYS A 245 -5.28 -2.97 -1.41
CA CYS A 245 -5.07 -2.48 -0.05
C CYS A 245 -3.74 -2.96 0.54
N LEU A 246 -3.39 -4.22 0.35
CA LEU A 246 -2.10 -4.82 0.67
C LEU A 246 -1.58 -5.54 -0.56
N ASN A 247 -0.34 -5.27 -0.96
CA ASN A 247 0.29 -5.87 -2.12
C ASN A 247 1.66 -6.46 -1.78
N ALA A 248 1.83 -7.79 -1.96
CA ALA A 248 3.13 -8.43 -1.83
C ALA A 248 3.71 -8.70 -3.21
N ALA A 249 4.29 -7.67 -3.81
CA ALA A 249 4.80 -7.66 -5.17
C ALA A 249 6.07 -6.83 -5.30
N ASN A 250 6.81 -7.04 -6.38
CA ASN A 250 7.83 -6.15 -6.91
C ASN A 250 8.22 -6.62 -8.30
N SER A 251 7.90 -5.84 -9.33
CA SER A 251 8.11 -6.20 -10.74
C SER A 251 9.59 -6.30 -11.16
N ASP A 252 10.52 -5.75 -10.38
CA ASP A 252 11.95 -5.77 -10.65
C ASP A 252 12.63 -7.04 -10.09
N LEU A 253 11.96 -7.77 -9.19
CA LEU A 253 12.45 -9.02 -8.63
C LEU A 253 12.00 -10.22 -9.47
N THR A 254 12.95 -11.05 -9.84
CA THR A 254 12.69 -12.30 -10.57
C THR A 254 13.09 -13.49 -9.72
N ASP A 255 12.27 -14.56 -9.73
CA ASP A 255 12.49 -15.76 -8.93
C ASP A 255 12.56 -15.47 -7.40
N TYR A 256 11.76 -14.50 -6.93
CA TYR A 256 11.68 -14.11 -5.53
C TYR A 256 10.49 -14.81 -4.86
N ASP A 257 10.67 -15.23 -3.61
CA ASP A 257 9.60 -15.83 -2.81
C ASP A 257 8.82 -14.72 -2.11
N PHE A 258 7.83 -14.11 -2.81
CA PHE A 258 6.96 -13.09 -2.23
C PHE A 258 6.13 -13.66 -1.10
N THR A 259 5.94 -12.88 -0.05
CA THR A 259 5.15 -13.32 1.11
C THR A 259 4.37 -12.18 1.74
N MET A 260 3.11 -12.46 2.08
CA MET A 260 2.30 -11.59 2.92
C MET A 260 1.93 -12.34 4.19
N THR A 261 2.32 -11.81 5.35
CA THR A 261 2.05 -12.41 6.65
C THR A 261 1.32 -11.44 7.57
N ILE A 262 0.11 -11.81 8.01
CA ILE A 262 -0.66 -11.05 8.97
C ILE A 262 -0.76 -11.89 10.25
N SER A 263 0.08 -11.57 11.23
CA SER A 263 0.18 -12.32 12.49
C SER A 263 -0.56 -11.66 13.64
N GLY A 264 -0.95 -10.38 13.50
CA GLY A 264 -1.70 -9.65 14.51
C GLY A 264 -2.24 -8.33 13.99
N GLY A 265 -2.88 -7.57 14.86
CA GLY A 265 -3.46 -6.26 14.57
C GLY A 265 -4.91 -6.32 14.09
N THR A 266 -5.50 -5.15 13.98
CA THR A 266 -6.83 -4.95 13.39
C THR A 266 -6.66 -4.24 12.05
N ILE A 267 -7.14 -4.86 10.98
CA ILE A 267 -7.11 -4.29 9.63
C ILE A 267 -8.55 -4.14 9.14
N ASP A 268 -8.94 -2.91 8.78
CA ASP A 268 -10.20 -2.58 8.08
C ASP A 268 -9.86 -1.94 6.74
N ALA A 269 -9.92 -2.73 5.68
CA ALA A 269 -9.44 -2.37 4.36
C ALA A 269 -10.58 -2.34 3.34
N TYR A 270 -10.51 -1.38 2.41
CA TYR A 270 -11.42 -1.27 1.28
C TYR A 270 -10.67 -0.87 0.01
N SER A 271 -10.81 -1.70 -1.02
CA SER A 271 -10.37 -1.39 -2.39
C SER A 271 -11.56 -1.04 -3.28
N SER A 272 -11.42 0.04 -4.05
CA SER A 272 -12.47 0.49 -4.96
C SER A 272 -12.33 -0.04 -6.39
N ALA A 273 -11.14 -0.52 -6.80
CA ALA A 273 -10.92 -1.03 -8.14
C ALA A 273 -9.86 -2.15 -8.26
N GLY A 274 -9.06 -2.41 -7.22
CA GLY A 274 -8.11 -3.53 -7.12
C GLY A 274 -8.56 -4.60 -6.14
N ASP A 275 -7.62 -5.43 -5.72
CA ASP A 275 -7.83 -6.50 -4.77
C ASP A 275 -7.77 -6.01 -3.32
N GLY A 276 -8.30 -6.78 -2.40
CA GLY A 276 -8.16 -6.49 -0.99
C GLY A 276 -6.72 -6.72 -0.55
N PHE A 277 -6.29 -7.96 -0.64
CA PHE A 277 -4.92 -8.40 -0.40
C PHE A 277 -4.48 -9.21 -1.61
N ASP A 278 -3.46 -8.72 -2.32
CA ASP A 278 -2.81 -9.40 -3.44
C ASP A 278 -1.40 -9.86 -3.05
N SER A 279 -1.05 -11.10 -3.36
CA SER A 279 0.29 -11.63 -3.13
C SER A 279 0.79 -12.38 -4.34
N ASN A 280 1.90 -11.95 -4.94
CA ASN A 280 2.60 -12.71 -5.96
C ASN A 280 3.28 -13.99 -5.39
N GLY A 281 2.97 -14.35 -4.15
CA GLY A 281 3.44 -15.56 -3.47
C GLY A 281 2.40 -16.08 -2.49
N ASP A 282 2.82 -16.44 -1.27
CA ASP A 282 1.92 -16.95 -0.23
C ASP A 282 1.30 -15.82 0.60
N LEU A 283 0.01 -15.95 0.96
CA LEU A 283 -0.69 -15.13 1.94
C LEU A 283 -1.01 -15.95 3.19
N THR A 284 -0.55 -15.50 4.36
CA THR A 284 -0.79 -16.17 5.64
C THR A 284 -1.45 -15.24 6.66
N ILE A 285 -2.62 -15.64 7.17
CA ILE A 285 -3.35 -14.93 8.23
C ILE A 285 -3.43 -15.83 9.46
N THR A 286 -2.81 -15.38 10.57
CA THR A 286 -2.73 -16.18 11.80
C THR A 286 -3.35 -15.52 13.02
N GLY A 287 -3.68 -14.20 12.99
CA GLY A 287 -4.12 -13.50 14.19
C GLY A 287 -5.02 -12.30 13.99
N ASP A 288 -5.61 -11.93 15.09
CA ASP A 288 -6.49 -10.82 15.44
C ASP A 288 -7.69 -10.57 14.50
N THR A 289 -7.82 -9.40 13.87
CA THR A 289 -9.03 -9.06 13.10
C THR A 289 -8.68 -8.52 11.74
N VAL A 290 -9.18 -9.18 10.70
CA VAL A 290 -9.04 -8.76 9.30
C VAL A 290 -10.45 -8.61 8.71
N ILE A 291 -10.78 -7.39 8.33
CA ILE A 291 -12.02 -7.04 7.61
C ILE A 291 -11.60 -6.39 6.30
N VAL A 292 -11.82 -7.09 5.20
CA VAL A 292 -11.44 -6.58 3.88
C VAL A 292 -12.64 -6.61 2.94
N TRP A 293 -12.82 -5.52 2.22
CA TRP A 293 -13.87 -5.32 1.24
C TRP A 293 -13.28 -4.88 -0.09
N THR A 294 -13.76 -5.46 -1.18
CA THR A 294 -13.45 -4.99 -2.52
C THR A 294 -14.72 -4.62 -3.27
N ALA A 295 -14.63 -3.65 -4.16
CA ALA A 295 -15.75 -3.31 -5.01
C ALA A 295 -16.19 -4.54 -5.82
N ASN A 296 -17.50 -4.75 -5.93
CA ASN A 296 -18.07 -5.89 -6.65
C ASN A 296 -17.97 -5.68 -8.17
N THR A 297 -16.74 -5.76 -8.69
CA THR A 297 -16.40 -5.71 -10.11
C THR A 297 -15.74 -7.02 -10.53
N ALA A 298 -15.71 -7.33 -11.81
CA ALA A 298 -14.93 -8.46 -12.32
C ALA A 298 -13.44 -8.16 -12.11
N ASP A 299 -12.69 -9.15 -11.70
CA ASP A 299 -11.25 -9.17 -11.41
C ASP A 299 -10.84 -8.61 -10.04
N ASN A 300 -11.74 -8.15 -9.18
CA ASN A 300 -11.40 -7.71 -7.82
C ASN A 300 -11.75 -8.81 -6.82
N GLU A 301 -10.75 -9.33 -6.14
CA GLU A 301 -10.92 -10.33 -5.08
C GLU A 301 -10.54 -9.75 -3.71
N PRO A 302 -11.28 -10.07 -2.64
CA PRO A 302 -10.89 -9.60 -1.31
C PRO A 302 -9.60 -10.26 -0.80
N LEU A 303 -9.26 -11.46 -1.28
CA LEU A 303 -8.00 -12.16 -1.05
C LEU A 303 -7.58 -12.83 -2.36
N ASP A 304 -6.42 -12.47 -2.89
CA ASP A 304 -5.77 -13.13 -4.01
C ASP A 304 -4.32 -13.52 -3.65
N ALA A 305 -3.82 -14.60 -4.24
CA ALA A 305 -2.45 -15.04 -4.11
C ALA A 305 -2.08 -16.01 -5.23
N ASP A 306 -0.92 -15.81 -5.84
CA ASP A 306 -0.33 -16.78 -6.78
C ASP A 306 0.04 -18.11 -6.10
N GLY A 307 0.34 -18.05 -4.81
CA GLY A 307 0.66 -19.19 -3.94
C GLY A 307 -0.53 -19.72 -3.16
N THR A 308 -0.33 -19.99 -1.88
CA THR A 308 -1.35 -20.52 -0.98
C THR A 308 -1.87 -19.43 -0.05
N ILE A 309 -3.18 -19.27 0.04
CA ILE A 309 -3.84 -18.47 1.07
C ILE A 309 -4.06 -19.37 2.29
N THR A 310 -3.42 -19.08 3.41
CA THR A 310 -3.57 -19.83 4.65
C THR A 310 -4.29 -19.00 5.71
N VAL A 311 -5.45 -19.47 6.19
CA VAL A 311 -6.15 -18.87 7.34
C VAL A 311 -6.07 -19.84 8.52
N SER A 312 -5.33 -19.48 9.56
CA SER A 312 -5.09 -20.36 10.72
C SER A 312 -5.49 -19.74 12.06
N GLY A 313 -5.93 -18.48 12.09
CA GLY A 313 -6.38 -17.82 13.31
C GLY A 313 -7.08 -16.49 13.04
N GLY A 314 -7.51 -15.82 14.10
CA GLY A 314 -8.15 -14.52 14.06
C GLY A 314 -9.64 -14.55 13.70
N THR A 315 -10.18 -13.36 13.48
CA THR A 315 -11.49 -13.12 12.86
C THR A 315 -11.27 -12.54 11.49
N VAL A 316 -11.60 -13.28 10.44
CA VAL A 316 -11.40 -12.87 9.04
C VAL A 316 -12.75 -12.74 8.35
N LEU A 317 -13.05 -11.56 7.84
CA LEU A 317 -14.13 -11.28 6.93
C LEU A 317 -13.55 -10.76 5.64
N ALA A 318 -13.64 -11.53 4.57
CA ALA A 318 -13.23 -11.12 3.25
C ALA A 318 -14.45 -11.10 2.33
N ALA A 319 -14.82 -9.92 1.81
CA ALA A 319 -16.09 -9.75 1.13
C ALA A 319 -15.95 -8.78 -0.06
N GLY A 320 -16.68 -9.07 -1.14
CA GLY A 320 -16.65 -8.19 -2.31
C GLY A 320 -16.98 -8.87 -3.61
N GLY A 321 -16.17 -8.59 -4.62
CA GLY A 321 -16.22 -9.23 -5.92
C GLY A 321 -15.60 -10.62 -5.93
N SER A 322 -15.45 -11.17 -7.11
CA SER A 322 -14.77 -12.44 -7.36
C SER A 322 -14.40 -12.52 -8.83
N SER A 323 -13.12 -12.77 -9.12
CA SER A 323 -12.60 -12.97 -10.48
C SER A 323 -13.19 -14.21 -11.17
N GLY A 324 -13.73 -15.12 -10.39
CA GLY A 324 -14.20 -16.41 -10.87
C GLY A 324 -13.11 -17.49 -10.94
N MET A 325 -11.90 -17.20 -10.47
CA MET A 325 -10.84 -18.19 -10.32
C MET A 325 -10.99 -18.94 -8.99
N ASP A 326 -10.33 -20.07 -8.85
CA ASP A 326 -10.38 -20.91 -7.66
C ASP A 326 -9.22 -20.48 -6.74
N MET A 327 -9.52 -19.93 -5.58
CA MET A 327 -8.51 -19.63 -4.57
C MET A 327 -7.83 -20.92 -4.12
N ASN A 328 -6.52 -20.91 -3.97
CA ASN A 328 -5.77 -21.98 -3.32
C ASN A 328 -5.80 -21.78 -1.80
N LEU A 329 -6.96 -22.03 -1.19
CA LEU A 329 -7.23 -21.75 0.23
C LEU A 329 -6.98 -22.97 1.11
N GLU A 330 -6.12 -22.81 2.12
CA GLU A 330 -5.93 -23.77 3.23
C GLU A 330 -6.55 -23.17 4.51
N ALA A 331 -7.75 -23.63 4.86
CA ALA A 331 -8.46 -23.23 6.05
C ALA A 331 -8.04 -24.07 7.24
N ALA A 332 -6.89 -23.77 7.86
CA ALA A 332 -6.45 -24.42 9.10
C ALA A 332 -7.37 -24.04 10.28
N GLN A 333 -7.90 -22.82 10.30
CA GLN A 333 -9.09 -22.43 11.07
C GLN A 333 -10.32 -22.57 10.16
N PRO A 334 -11.41 -23.23 10.61
CA PRO A 334 -12.59 -23.41 9.76
C PRO A 334 -13.15 -22.09 9.24
N CYS A 335 -13.60 -22.09 7.99
CA CYS A 335 -14.26 -20.94 7.36
C CYS A 335 -15.59 -21.34 6.73
N VAL A 336 -16.50 -20.39 6.61
CA VAL A 336 -17.73 -20.51 5.80
C VAL A 336 -17.66 -19.56 4.63
N ILE A 337 -18.02 -20.04 3.44
CA ILE A 337 -18.01 -19.27 2.20
C ILE A 337 -19.44 -19.16 1.66
N TYR A 338 -19.82 -17.95 1.27
CA TYR A 338 -21.07 -17.65 0.60
C TYR A 338 -20.75 -17.07 -0.78
N GLY A 339 -21.51 -17.49 -1.78
CA GLY A 339 -21.22 -17.18 -3.18
C GLY A 339 -20.22 -18.17 -3.78
N SER A 340 -19.63 -17.86 -4.90
CA SER A 340 -18.60 -18.68 -5.52
C SER A 340 -17.64 -17.82 -6.31
N THR A 341 -16.36 -18.20 -6.33
CA THR A 341 -15.33 -17.65 -7.20
C THR A 341 -15.40 -18.24 -8.61
N GLY A 342 -16.22 -19.27 -8.87
CA GLY A 342 -16.29 -19.95 -10.17
C GLY A 342 -16.94 -19.12 -11.28
N PHE A 343 -16.48 -19.32 -12.53
CA PHE A 343 -17.06 -18.78 -13.76
C PHE A 343 -18.57 -19.01 -13.85
N GLY A 344 -19.34 -18.30 -13.05
CA GLY A 344 -20.81 -18.45 -12.88
C GLY A 344 -21.62 -17.64 -13.86
N GLY A 345 -21.05 -17.11 -14.93
CA GLY A 345 -21.82 -16.30 -15.84
C GLY A 345 -21.35 -16.37 -17.28
N MET A 346 -22.26 -16.79 -18.16
CA MET A 346 -22.16 -16.34 -19.56
C MET A 346 -22.08 -14.82 -19.59
N PRO A 347 -21.36 -14.19 -20.55
CA PRO A 347 -21.34 -12.75 -20.69
C PRO A 347 -22.77 -12.18 -20.65
N GLY A 348 -23.09 -11.40 -19.61
CA GLY A 348 -24.39 -10.80 -19.41
C GLY A 348 -25.25 -11.38 -18.25
N SER A 349 -24.77 -12.36 -17.49
CA SER A 349 -25.43 -12.76 -16.25
C SER A 349 -24.95 -11.88 -15.10
N THR A 350 -25.80 -11.02 -14.58
CA THR A 350 -25.56 -10.33 -13.31
C THR A 350 -25.67 -11.36 -12.19
N GLN A 351 -24.58 -11.66 -11.50
CA GLN A 351 -24.69 -12.38 -10.22
C GLN A 351 -25.52 -11.50 -9.26
N SER A 352 -26.49 -12.10 -8.61
CA SER A 352 -27.26 -11.37 -7.59
C SER A 352 -26.35 -11.16 -6.38
N SER A 353 -26.22 -9.91 -5.95
CA SER A 353 -25.49 -9.57 -4.73
C SER A 353 -26.07 -10.35 -3.54
N LEU A 354 -25.21 -10.94 -2.73
CA LEU A 354 -25.58 -11.58 -1.45
C LEU A 354 -25.96 -10.53 -0.42
N ILE A 355 -25.25 -9.42 -0.42
CA ILE A 355 -25.46 -8.26 0.46
C ILE A 355 -25.40 -7.00 -0.41
N ALA A 356 -26.33 -6.08 -0.15
CA ALA A 356 -26.28 -4.74 -0.77
C ALA A 356 -25.34 -3.80 0.01
N ALA A 357 -24.80 -2.79 -0.65
CA ALA A 357 -24.04 -1.75 0.03
C ALA A 357 -24.87 -1.12 1.18
N ASP A 358 -24.21 -0.73 2.25
CA ASP A 358 -24.77 -0.11 3.45
C ASP A 358 -25.80 -0.98 4.20
N ALA A 359 -25.97 -2.26 3.82
CA ALA A 359 -26.90 -3.16 4.50
C ALA A 359 -26.28 -3.79 5.75
N ASP A 360 -27.04 -3.79 6.84
CA ASP A 360 -26.69 -4.59 8.01
C ASP A 360 -26.85 -6.08 7.70
N PHE A 361 -25.90 -6.89 8.17
CA PHE A 361 -25.94 -8.34 8.01
C PHE A 361 -25.46 -9.07 9.25
N THR A 362 -25.84 -10.34 9.34
CA THR A 362 -25.40 -11.26 10.37
C THR A 362 -25.02 -12.60 9.79
N ILE A 363 -24.03 -13.25 10.39
CA ILE A 363 -23.75 -14.66 10.18
C ILE A 363 -24.18 -15.38 11.46
N GLU A 364 -25.09 -16.32 11.34
CA GLU A 364 -25.69 -17.05 12.46
C GLU A 364 -25.36 -18.54 12.39
N ASP A 365 -25.13 -19.15 13.58
CA ASP A 365 -24.99 -20.59 13.72
C ASP A 365 -26.34 -21.34 13.51
N ALA A 366 -26.32 -22.67 13.59
CA ALA A 366 -27.50 -23.51 13.43
C ALA A 366 -28.58 -23.28 14.52
N ASP A 367 -28.22 -22.74 15.66
CA ASP A 367 -29.12 -22.39 16.76
C ASP A 367 -29.71 -20.99 16.63
N GLY A 368 -29.25 -20.20 15.63
CA GLY A 368 -29.67 -18.83 15.37
C GLY A 368 -28.89 -17.78 16.19
N ASN A 369 -27.76 -18.14 16.81
CA ASN A 369 -26.90 -17.17 17.47
C ASN A 369 -25.99 -16.52 16.44
N ALA A 370 -25.89 -15.19 16.48
CA ALA A 370 -24.97 -14.49 15.60
C ALA A 370 -23.51 -14.69 16.05
N VAL A 371 -22.70 -15.24 15.15
CA VAL A 371 -21.24 -15.34 15.27
C VAL A 371 -20.52 -14.12 14.69
N TYR A 372 -21.20 -13.37 13.80
CA TYR A 372 -20.72 -12.09 13.26
C TYR A 372 -21.89 -11.12 13.02
N ARG A 373 -21.63 -9.84 13.17
CA ARG A 373 -22.52 -8.74 12.81
C ARG A 373 -21.72 -7.62 12.20
N GLY A 374 -22.20 -7.08 11.08
CA GLY A 374 -21.54 -5.96 10.41
C GLY A 374 -22.49 -5.19 9.50
N THR A 375 -21.95 -4.11 8.94
CA THR A 375 -22.59 -3.33 7.89
C THR A 375 -21.69 -3.41 6.65
N ALA A 376 -22.26 -3.69 5.49
CA ALA A 376 -21.51 -3.86 4.26
C ALA A 376 -20.96 -2.52 3.74
N ARG A 377 -19.69 -2.45 3.43
CA ARG A 377 -19.09 -1.23 2.80
C ARG A 377 -19.51 -1.06 1.34
N CYS A 378 -19.69 -2.18 0.65
CA CYS A 378 -20.15 -2.23 -0.74
C CYS A 378 -21.05 -3.43 -0.96
N GLY A 379 -21.62 -3.57 -2.16
CA GLY A 379 -22.34 -4.80 -2.52
C GLY A 379 -21.35 -5.95 -2.67
N ALA A 380 -21.69 -7.14 -2.15
CA ALA A 380 -20.84 -8.32 -2.26
C ALA A 380 -21.58 -9.51 -2.86
N ASN A 381 -20.92 -10.27 -3.72
CA ASN A 381 -21.36 -11.54 -4.26
C ASN A 381 -20.53 -12.73 -3.79
N PHE A 382 -19.42 -12.44 -3.10
CA PHE A 382 -18.55 -13.40 -2.42
C PHE A 382 -18.29 -12.94 -0.99
N ILE A 383 -18.34 -13.84 -0.03
CA ILE A 383 -18.01 -13.61 1.38
C ILE A 383 -17.34 -14.87 1.94
N LEU A 384 -16.15 -14.70 2.49
CA LEU A 384 -15.45 -15.67 3.32
C LEU A 384 -15.48 -15.16 4.76
N PHE A 385 -15.89 -15.99 5.70
CA PHE A 385 -15.84 -15.71 7.12
C PHE A 385 -15.17 -16.83 7.88
N SER A 386 -14.21 -16.51 8.73
CA SER A 386 -13.51 -17.42 9.62
C SER A 386 -13.33 -16.78 11.00
N SER A 387 -13.56 -17.55 12.05
CA SER A 387 -13.27 -17.13 13.43
C SER A 387 -13.14 -18.36 14.32
N ALA A 388 -12.69 -18.16 15.57
CA ALA A 388 -12.58 -19.21 16.57
C ALA A 388 -13.94 -19.85 16.93
N ASP A 389 -15.07 -19.17 16.65
CA ASP A 389 -16.41 -19.65 16.88
C ASP A 389 -16.99 -20.49 15.72
N VAL A 390 -16.27 -20.56 14.58
CA VAL A 390 -16.68 -21.37 13.43
C VAL A 390 -16.23 -22.81 13.61
N VAL A 391 -17.19 -23.73 13.52
CA VAL A 391 -16.96 -25.18 13.70
C VAL A 391 -17.12 -25.88 12.35
N ALA A 392 -16.09 -26.63 11.96
CA ALA A 392 -16.11 -27.40 10.70
C ALA A 392 -17.36 -28.30 10.59
N ASP A 393 -17.83 -28.51 9.38
CA ASP A 393 -19.02 -29.30 9.02
C ASP A 393 -20.33 -28.77 9.60
N SER A 394 -20.36 -27.60 10.26
CA SER A 394 -21.56 -26.97 10.79
C SER A 394 -22.16 -25.99 9.79
N ALA A 395 -23.50 -25.87 9.84
CA ALA A 395 -24.24 -24.95 9.00
C ALA A 395 -24.27 -23.53 9.60
N TYR A 396 -24.06 -22.52 8.74
CA TYR A 396 -24.18 -21.12 9.08
C TYR A 396 -25.07 -20.40 8.07
N THR A 397 -25.83 -19.42 8.55
CA THR A 397 -26.75 -18.65 7.73
C THR A 397 -26.33 -17.19 7.68
N LEU A 398 -25.99 -16.69 6.49
CA LEU A 398 -25.85 -15.27 6.21
C LEU A 398 -27.24 -14.64 6.06
N LYS A 399 -27.51 -13.58 6.80
CA LYS A 399 -28.77 -12.83 6.73
C LYS A 399 -28.49 -11.36 6.43
N ALA A 400 -29.15 -10.83 5.41
CA ALA A 400 -29.09 -9.41 5.04
C ALA A 400 -30.51 -8.96 4.63
N GLY A 401 -31.13 -8.11 5.43
CA GLY A 401 -32.55 -7.74 5.25
C GLY A 401 -33.46 -8.94 5.23
N ASP A 402 -34.25 -9.13 4.14
CA ASP A 402 -35.14 -10.28 3.93
C ASP A 402 -34.44 -11.49 3.27
N SER A 403 -33.16 -11.35 2.89
CA SER A 403 -32.39 -12.40 2.23
C SER A 403 -31.69 -13.29 3.25
N SER A 404 -31.60 -14.58 2.97
CA SER A 404 -30.80 -15.53 3.73
C SER A 404 -30.11 -16.53 2.80
N THR A 405 -28.85 -16.83 3.08
CA THR A 405 -28.05 -17.81 2.34
C THR A 405 -27.39 -18.74 3.32
N GLU A 406 -27.57 -20.07 3.12
CA GLU A 406 -26.93 -21.09 3.94
C GLU A 406 -25.56 -21.47 3.38
N GLY A 407 -24.58 -21.66 4.27
CA GLY A 407 -23.26 -22.19 3.99
C GLY A 407 -22.86 -23.25 4.99
N THR A 408 -21.97 -24.14 4.62
CA THR A 408 -21.37 -25.12 5.53
C THR A 408 -19.91 -24.79 5.74
N ALA A 409 -19.49 -24.71 7.00
CA ALA A 409 -18.08 -24.43 7.32
C ALA A 409 -17.20 -25.60 6.90
N GLN A 410 -16.05 -25.27 6.33
CA GLN A 410 -15.06 -26.19 5.81
C GLN A 410 -13.72 -25.97 6.51
N SER A 411 -12.86 -26.98 6.50
CA SER A 411 -11.47 -26.91 6.98
C SER A 411 -10.55 -27.74 6.10
N GLY A 412 -9.24 -27.46 6.14
CA GLY A 412 -8.25 -28.03 5.23
C GLY A 412 -8.29 -27.32 3.87
N THR A 413 -7.90 -28.02 2.82
CA THR A 413 -7.92 -27.45 1.46
C THR A 413 -9.37 -27.21 1.01
N VAL A 414 -9.70 -25.96 0.76
CA VAL A 414 -11.05 -25.52 0.38
C VAL A 414 -11.06 -25.11 -1.09
N SER A 415 -11.93 -25.74 -1.89
CA SER A 415 -12.18 -25.30 -3.26
C SER A 415 -13.27 -24.23 -3.25
N THR A 416 -12.96 -23.06 -3.75
CA THR A 416 -13.89 -21.93 -3.86
C THR A 416 -14.55 -21.88 -5.24
N GLY A 417 -14.00 -22.58 -6.22
CA GLY A 417 -14.52 -22.67 -7.58
C GLY A 417 -15.64 -23.69 -7.75
N MET A 418 -16.33 -23.65 -8.88
CA MET A 418 -17.23 -24.73 -9.28
C MET A 418 -16.39 -25.96 -9.64
N GLY A 419 -16.12 -26.82 -8.67
CA GLY A 419 -15.53 -28.12 -8.95
C GLY A 419 -16.35 -28.85 -10.01
N MET A 420 -15.73 -29.25 -11.12
CA MET A 420 -16.32 -30.20 -12.06
C MET A 420 -16.57 -31.58 -11.42
N GLY A 421 -16.94 -31.61 -10.14
CA GLY A 421 -17.17 -32.79 -9.30
C GLY A 421 -18.60 -32.98 -8.81
N GLY A 422 -19.56 -32.24 -9.33
CA GLY A 422 -20.99 -32.49 -9.09
C GLY A 422 -21.42 -33.76 -9.79
N GLY A 423 -21.29 -34.90 -9.09
CA GLY A 423 -21.92 -36.15 -9.54
C GLY A 423 -23.41 -35.93 -9.74
N PHE A 424 -23.90 -36.13 -10.94
CA PHE A 424 -25.32 -36.23 -11.21
C PHE A 424 -25.93 -37.26 -10.26
N PRO A 425 -26.98 -36.95 -9.49
CA PRO A 425 -27.75 -37.98 -8.78
C PRO A 425 -28.60 -38.71 -9.80
N GLY A 426 -28.07 -39.77 -10.34
CA GLY A 426 -28.73 -40.61 -11.28
C GLY A 426 -28.03 -41.95 -11.38
N GLY A 427 -28.33 -42.86 -10.45
CA GLY A 427 -27.99 -44.26 -10.56
C GLY A 427 -28.54 -44.85 -11.88
N GLY A 428 -27.66 -44.90 -12.88
CA GLY A 428 -27.85 -45.68 -14.08
C GLY A 428 -26.71 -46.70 -14.15
N GLN A 429 -27.07 -47.99 -14.02
CA GLN A 429 -26.15 -49.11 -14.24
C GLN A 429 -25.36 -48.90 -15.56
N LYS A 430 -24.03 -49.09 -15.46
CA LYS A 430 -23.18 -49.25 -16.65
C LYS A 430 -23.74 -50.36 -17.48
N PRO A 431 -23.97 -50.18 -18.78
CA PRO A 431 -24.14 -51.33 -19.69
C PRO A 431 -22.77 -51.98 -19.89
N ASP A 432 -22.69 -53.28 -19.61
CA ASP A 432 -21.60 -54.14 -20.07
C ASP A 432 -21.65 -54.18 -21.58
N GLY A 433 -20.81 -53.39 -22.25
CA GLY A 433 -20.65 -53.40 -23.69
C GLY A 433 -19.13 -53.33 -23.99
N GLU A 434 -18.63 -54.42 -24.56
CA GLU A 434 -17.27 -54.51 -25.08
C GLU A 434 -16.96 -53.32 -26.00
N LEU A 435 -15.80 -52.67 -25.79
CA LEU A 435 -15.24 -51.65 -26.68
C LEU A 435 -14.89 -52.32 -28.03
N PRO A 436 -15.19 -51.67 -29.16
CA PRO A 436 -14.74 -52.20 -30.47
C PRO A 436 -13.18 -52.24 -30.52
N GLU A 437 -12.64 -53.39 -30.90
CA GLU A 437 -11.24 -53.56 -31.20
C GLU A 437 -10.82 -52.57 -32.31
N GLY A 438 -9.82 -51.70 -32.03
CA GLY A 438 -9.21 -50.86 -33.03
C GLY A 438 -8.82 -49.44 -32.65
N PHE A 439 -8.76 -49.10 -31.34
CA PHE A 439 -8.20 -47.81 -30.96
C PHE A 439 -6.80 -48.00 -30.39
N ASP A 440 -5.80 -47.99 -31.28
CA ASP A 440 -4.38 -47.85 -30.96
C ASP A 440 -4.18 -46.41 -30.44
N GLY A 441 -3.90 -46.28 -29.13
CA GLY A 441 -3.59 -45.04 -28.47
C GLY A 441 -2.19 -44.48 -28.82
N GLN A 442 -1.93 -44.20 -30.10
CA GLN A 442 -0.79 -43.42 -30.50
C GLN A 442 -1.26 -42.06 -30.99
N MET A 443 -0.92 -41.03 -30.22
CA MET A 443 -0.97 -39.66 -30.72
C MET A 443 0.00 -39.54 -31.90
N PRO A 444 -0.39 -38.93 -33.03
CA PRO A 444 0.54 -38.67 -34.12
C PRO A 444 1.60 -37.67 -33.64
N ASN A 445 2.86 -38.06 -33.77
CA ASN A 445 3.99 -37.13 -33.69
C ASN A 445 3.81 -36.10 -34.80
N GLY A 446 3.25 -34.94 -34.47
CA GLY A 446 3.20 -33.81 -35.36
C GLY A 446 4.58 -33.20 -35.46
N GLU A 447 5.24 -33.47 -36.58
CA GLU A 447 6.38 -32.67 -37.00
C GLU A 447 5.93 -31.20 -37.11
N LYS A 448 6.69 -30.32 -36.43
CA LYS A 448 6.56 -28.88 -36.52
C LYS A 448 6.71 -28.48 -38.02
N PRO A 449 5.77 -27.75 -38.62
CA PRO A 449 5.97 -27.25 -39.96
C PRO A 449 7.20 -26.34 -40.03
N GLU A 450 8.15 -26.64 -40.90
CA GLU A 450 9.22 -25.72 -41.26
C GLU A 450 8.59 -24.51 -41.97
N LEU A 451 8.88 -23.30 -41.42
CA LEU A 451 8.57 -22.04 -42.08
C LEU A 451 9.46 -21.92 -43.34
N PRO A 452 8.93 -21.48 -44.48
CA PRO A 452 9.74 -21.27 -45.66
C PRO A 452 10.71 -20.11 -45.40
N ASP A 453 11.97 -20.31 -45.86
CA ASP A 453 13.01 -19.29 -45.91
C ASP A 453 12.52 -18.09 -46.74
N GLY A 454 12.20 -17.00 -46.02
CA GLY A 454 11.85 -15.70 -46.57
C GLY A 454 12.50 -14.62 -45.74
N GLU A 455 13.28 -13.79 -46.42
CA GLU A 455 14.02 -12.66 -45.88
C GLU A 455 13.20 -11.86 -44.87
N VAL A 456 13.76 -11.64 -43.68
CA VAL A 456 13.23 -10.73 -42.64
C VAL A 456 13.37 -9.30 -43.18
N PRO A 457 12.26 -8.53 -43.36
CA PRO A 457 12.38 -7.11 -43.68
C PRO A 457 12.97 -6.37 -42.48
N GLU A 458 14.03 -5.60 -42.75
CA GLU A 458 14.55 -4.63 -41.77
C GLU A 458 13.43 -3.69 -41.32
N MET A 459 13.21 -3.59 -39.99
CA MET A 459 12.31 -2.60 -39.42
C MET A 459 12.94 -1.22 -39.56
N PRO A 460 12.19 -0.21 -40.04
CA PRO A 460 12.68 1.16 -40.05
C PRO A 460 12.84 1.65 -38.64
N SER A 461 14.00 2.23 -38.35
CA SER A 461 14.27 3.02 -37.14
C SER A 461 13.39 4.28 -37.16
N GLY A 462 12.37 4.33 -36.31
CA GLY A 462 11.47 5.47 -36.22
C GLY A 462 10.59 5.40 -34.97
N GLU A 463 10.91 6.28 -34.08
CA GLU A 463 10.08 6.89 -33.03
C GLU A 463 8.96 6.05 -32.36
N ARG A 464 9.12 5.87 -31.06
CA ARG A 464 8.14 5.33 -30.12
C ARG A 464 6.84 6.16 -30.21
N PRO A 465 5.66 5.53 -30.34
CA PRO A 465 4.41 6.27 -30.29
C PRO A 465 4.16 6.83 -28.88
N THR A 466 3.92 8.12 -28.81
CA THR A 466 3.37 8.78 -27.61
C THR A 466 1.94 8.28 -27.35
N PRO A 467 1.57 8.09 -26.06
CA PRO A 467 0.19 7.74 -25.70
C PRO A 467 -0.80 8.84 -26.12
N PRO A 468 -2.05 8.50 -26.47
CA PRO A 468 -3.04 9.48 -26.89
C PRO A 468 -3.47 10.35 -25.73
N SER A 469 -3.26 11.66 -25.88
CA SER A 469 -3.81 12.69 -25.01
C SER A 469 -5.34 12.61 -24.98
N GLY A 470 -5.90 12.67 -23.77
CA GLY A 470 -7.29 12.54 -23.44
C GLY A 470 -8.22 13.40 -24.29
N GLN A 471 -9.33 12.81 -24.64
CA GLN A 471 -10.45 13.51 -25.30
C GLN A 471 -11.20 14.37 -24.28
N GLY A 472 -11.24 15.67 -24.57
CA GLY A 472 -12.03 16.63 -23.82
C GLY A 472 -13.53 16.34 -23.85
N SER A 473 -14.16 16.61 -22.73
CA SER A 473 -15.61 16.63 -22.56
C SER A 473 -16.30 17.63 -23.51
N PRO A 474 -17.52 17.36 -24.00
CA PRO A 474 -18.23 18.23 -24.86
C PRO A 474 -18.83 19.43 -24.08
N THR A 475 -18.53 20.64 -24.55
CA THR A 475 -19.23 21.85 -24.16
C THR A 475 -20.47 22.02 -25.07
N ASP A 476 -21.65 22.02 -24.49
CA ASP A 476 -22.86 22.65 -25.01
C ASP A 476 -23.23 23.74 -23.99
N GLY A 477 -23.46 24.93 -24.32
CA GLY A 477 -23.95 25.66 -25.44
C GLY A 477 -24.76 26.81 -24.90
N ASN A 478 -24.50 28.01 -25.35
CA ASN A 478 -25.40 29.14 -25.38
C ASN A 478 -25.54 30.03 -24.12
N ALA A 479 -24.85 31.18 -24.13
CA ALA A 479 -25.25 32.39 -23.42
C ALA A 479 -25.47 33.52 -24.41
N PRO A 480 -26.52 34.32 -24.28
CA PRO A 480 -26.69 35.52 -25.10
C PRO A 480 -25.94 36.72 -24.51
N ALA A 481 -25.45 37.54 -25.42
CA ALA A 481 -24.80 38.82 -25.19
C ALA A 481 -25.73 39.85 -24.51
N GLY A 482 -25.16 40.67 -23.64
CA GLY A 482 -25.79 41.87 -23.07
C GLY A 482 -24.73 42.87 -22.65
N ASP A 483 -24.71 43.89 -23.37
CA ASP A 483 -23.97 45.11 -23.58
C ASP A 483 -23.85 46.04 -22.34
N SER A 484 -22.73 46.75 -22.35
CA SER A 484 -22.43 48.14 -22.02
C SER A 484 -22.46 48.70 -20.58
N THR A 485 -21.34 49.33 -20.31
CA THR A 485 -21.06 50.72 -19.86
C THR A 485 -20.96 51.05 -18.39
N SER A 486 -19.79 51.64 -18.14
CA SER A 486 -19.49 52.88 -17.36
C SER A 486 -19.44 52.77 -15.82
N ASP A 487 -18.24 52.90 -15.28
CA ASP A 487 -17.64 54.13 -14.76
C ASP A 487 -18.03 54.56 -13.33
N THR A 488 -17.03 54.94 -12.61
CA THR A 488 -16.88 55.79 -11.42
C THR A 488 -16.53 55.16 -10.08
N THR A 489 -15.24 55.30 -9.72
CA THR A 489 -14.77 55.66 -8.36
C THR A 489 -15.32 57.04 -7.95
N PRO A 490 -15.29 57.50 -6.66
CA PRO A 490 -14.35 57.19 -5.58
C PRO A 490 -14.92 57.31 -4.11
N THR A 491 -14.02 57.01 -3.17
CA THR A 491 -13.83 57.57 -1.78
C THR A 491 -14.95 57.48 -0.75
N ALA A 492 -14.67 56.74 0.33
CA ALA A 492 -14.33 57.21 1.69
C ALA A 492 -13.83 56.02 2.52
#